data_90e763bc5d4ebfc13adc1923c453bb37
#
_entry.id   90e763bc5d4ebfc13adc1923c453bb37
#
_cell.length_a   1.000
_cell.length_b   1.000
_cell.length_c   1.000
_cell.angle_alpha   90.00
_cell.angle_beta   90.00
_cell.angle_gamma   90.00
#
_symmetry.space_group_name_H-M   'P 1'
#
loop_
_entity.id
_entity.type
_entity.pdbx_description
1 polymer ?
#
loop_
_entity_poly.entity_id
_entity_poly.type
_entity_poly.pdbx_seq_one_letter_code
_entity_poly.pdbx_strand_id
1 'polypeptide(L)'
;MNVIGKIAQTAAALWILNVWTFRFNKDTGYRGGEAKNMKEEFAVYGLPEPAMYAVGATKVALASAMLVGNVVPRITRPASIGLAAFMVGAIGMHIKAGDPVKQYLPALSVFSLATLSAIINGNPNEPAATEQETLSV
;
A
#
# COMPACT_ATOMS: atom_id res chain seq x y z
N MET A 1 -16.06 9.43 7.31
CA MET A 1 -15.30 8.24 6.87
C MET A 1 -15.38 7.17 7.94
N ASN A 2 -15.57 5.93 7.54
CA ASN A 2 -15.72 4.79 8.44
C ASN A 2 -14.42 4.52 9.23
N VAL A 3 -14.53 4.18 10.53
CA VAL A 3 -13.38 3.90 11.40
C VAL A 3 -12.53 2.74 10.86
N ILE A 4 -13.16 1.67 10.38
CA ILE A 4 -12.46 0.52 9.79
C ILE A 4 -11.69 0.96 8.53
N GLY A 5 -12.30 1.78 7.70
CA GLY A 5 -11.65 2.36 6.53
C GLY A 5 -10.45 3.21 6.88
N LYS A 6 -10.54 4.05 7.92
CA LYS A 6 -9.42 4.86 8.42
C LYS A 6 -8.28 3.99 8.95
N ILE A 7 -8.59 2.95 9.70
CA ILE A 7 -7.59 2.01 10.22
C ILE A 7 -6.87 1.31 9.05
N ALA A 8 -7.63 0.78 8.09
CA ALA A 8 -7.06 0.09 6.93
C ALA A 8 -6.13 1.00 6.13
N GLN A 9 -6.58 2.22 5.82
CA GLN A 9 -5.83 3.23 5.09
C GLN A 9 -4.55 3.64 5.82
N THR A 10 -4.64 3.91 7.11
CA THR A 10 -3.51 4.33 7.93
C THR A 10 -2.49 3.19 8.09
N ALA A 11 -2.95 1.98 8.35
CA ALA A 11 -2.08 0.81 8.50
C ALA A 11 -1.31 0.51 7.20
N ALA A 12 -1.99 0.53 6.05
CA ALA A 12 -1.34 0.33 4.75
C ALA A 12 -0.28 1.40 4.48
N ALA A 13 -0.64 2.66 4.71
CA ALA A 13 0.26 3.79 4.48
C ALA A 13 1.50 3.73 5.37
N LEU A 14 1.33 3.51 6.66
CA LEU A 14 2.45 3.43 7.61
C LEU A 14 3.36 2.25 7.31
N TRP A 15 2.80 1.12 6.89
CA TRP A 15 3.61 -0.05 6.53
C TRP A 15 4.49 0.25 5.30
N ILE A 16 3.93 0.83 4.26
CA ILE A 16 4.69 1.20 3.05
C ILE A 16 5.79 2.22 3.39
N LEU A 17 5.48 3.23 4.17
CA LEU A 17 6.48 4.21 4.59
C LEU A 17 7.60 3.55 5.39
N ASN A 18 7.27 2.61 6.28
CA ASN A 18 8.26 1.83 7.03
C ASN A 18 9.16 1.01 6.11
N VAL A 19 8.58 0.30 5.13
CA VAL A 19 9.34 -0.55 4.20
C VAL A 19 10.33 0.27 3.37
N TRP A 20 9.93 1.45 2.91
CA TRP A 20 10.74 2.29 2.03
C TRP A 20 11.66 3.26 2.78
N THR A 21 11.61 3.29 4.12
CA THR A 21 12.50 4.09 4.97
C THR A 21 13.35 3.20 5.88
N PHE A 22 12.81 2.81 7.02
CA PHE A 22 13.57 2.07 8.04
C PHE A 22 14.00 0.66 7.58
N ARG A 23 13.19 0.00 6.77
CA ARG A 23 13.45 -1.37 6.33
C ARG A 23 14.12 -1.46 4.95
N PHE A 24 14.40 -0.33 4.31
CA PHE A 24 14.95 -0.29 2.95
C PHE A 24 16.24 -1.09 2.80
N ASN A 25 17.15 -0.97 3.77
CA ASN A 25 18.45 -1.65 3.75
C ASN A 25 18.51 -2.89 4.65
N LYS A 26 17.38 -3.32 5.20
CA LYS A 26 17.34 -4.44 6.13
C LYS A 26 16.94 -5.75 5.47
N ASP A 27 17.52 -6.85 5.96
CA ASP A 27 17.06 -8.20 5.67
C ASP A 27 15.78 -8.47 6.46
N THR A 28 14.66 -8.55 5.74
CA THR A 28 13.34 -8.68 6.37
C THR A 28 12.82 -10.11 6.41
N GLY A 29 13.44 -11.04 5.69
CA GLY A 29 12.94 -12.41 5.52
C GLY A 29 11.75 -12.52 4.57
N TYR A 30 11.23 -11.40 4.06
CA TYR A 30 10.06 -11.34 3.15
C TYR A 30 10.41 -10.73 1.79
N ARG A 31 11.68 -10.60 1.49
CA ARG A 31 12.12 -10.06 0.20
C ARG A 31 12.12 -11.13 -0.88
N GLY A 32 12.05 -10.71 -2.14
CA GLY A 32 12.12 -11.62 -3.29
C GLY A 32 13.41 -12.41 -3.30
N GLY A 33 13.31 -13.72 -3.56
CA GLY A 33 14.45 -14.61 -3.60
C GLY A 33 15.24 -14.61 -2.28
N GLU A 34 16.55 -14.45 -2.38
CA GLU A 34 17.46 -14.37 -1.23
C GLU A 34 17.93 -12.93 -0.94
N ALA A 35 17.23 -11.93 -1.46
CA ALA A 35 17.60 -10.55 -1.29
C ALA A 35 17.61 -10.12 0.18
N LYS A 36 18.61 -9.32 0.55
CA LYS A 36 18.81 -8.85 1.93
C LYS A 36 18.54 -7.35 2.09
N ASN A 37 18.20 -6.67 1.02
CA ASN A 37 17.83 -5.26 1.01
C ASN A 37 16.99 -4.96 -0.24
N MET A 38 16.47 -3.74 -0.33
CA MET A 38 15.59 -3.34 -1.44
C MET A 38 16.31 -3.40 -2.80
N LYS A 39 17.56 -2.99 -2.85
CA LYS A 39 18.35 -2.99 -4.09
C LYS A 39 18.52 -4.40 -4.63
N GLU A 40 18.88 -5.36 -3.77
CA GLU A 40 19.00 -6.77 -4.14
C GLU A 40 17.66 -7.36 -4.57
N GLU A 41 16.57 -6.98 -3.90
CA GLU A 41 15.22 -7.45 -4.24
C GLU A 41 14.83 -7.05 -5.66
N PHE A 42 15.05 -5.79 -6.03
CA PHE A 42 14.80 -5.34 -7.41
C PHE A 42 15.70 -6.03 -8.42
N ALA A 43 16.94 -6.32 -8.06
CA ALA A 43 17.85 -7.10 -8.89
C ALA A 43 17.34 -8.54 -9.12
N VAL A 44 16.78 -9.18 -8.09
CA VAL A 44 16.12 -10.49 -8.21
C VAL A 44 14.97 -10.43 -9.22
N TYR A 45 14.21 -9.35 -9.22
CA TYR A 45 13.09 -9.16 -10.16
C TYR A 45 13.54 -8.79 -11.58
N GLY A 46 14.83 -8.57 -11.79
CA GLY A 46 15.36 -8.13 -13.08
C GLY A 46 15.10 -6.66 -13.38
N LEU A 47 14.85 -5.86 -12.36
CA LEU A 47 14.55 -4.44 -12.49
C LEU A 47 15.79 -3.59 -12.17
N PRO A 48 16.10 -2.56 -13.00
CA PRO A 48 17.24 -1.70 -12.76
C PRO A 48 16.99 -0.74 -11.58
N GLU A 49 18.07 -0.20 -11.04
CA GLU A 49 18.02 0.72 -9.90
C GLU A 49 17.13 1.95 -10.13
N PRO A 50 17.12 2.60 -11.32
CA PRO A 50 16.18 3.70 -11.58
C PRO A 50 14.71 3.29 -11.43
N ALA A 51 14.34 2.06 -11.80
CA ALA A 51 12.99 1.53 -11.61
C ALA A 51 12.64 1.41 -10.11
N MET A 52 13.62 1.00 -9.30
CA MET A 52 13.46 0.94 -7.84
C MET A 52 13.11 2.31 -7.26
N TYR A 53 13.85 3.34 -7.65
CA TYR A 53 13.59 4.70 -7.16
C TYR A 53 12.24 5.23 -7.66
N ALA A 54 11.88 4.97 -8.92
CA ALA A 54 10.60 5.40 -9.48
C ALA A 54 9.42 4.72 -8.76
N VAL A 55 9.48 3.42 -8.56
CA VAL A 55 8.46 2.65 -7.83
C VAL A 55 8.37 3.12 -6.38
N GLY A 56 9.52 3.28 -5.73
CA GLY A 56 9.58 3.73 -4.34
C GLY A 56 9.00 5.12 -4.14
N ALA A 57 9.39 6.07 -4.98
CA ALA A 57 8.87 7.44 -4.93
C ALA A 57 7.34 7.45 -5.12
N THR A 58 6.83 6.65 -6.06
CA THR A 58 5.39 6.55 -6.31
C THR A 58 4.66 5.92 -5.13
N LYS A 59 5.17 4.82 -4.58
CA LYS A 59 4.56 4.17 -3.41
C LYS A 59 4.55 5.10 -2.19
N VAL A 60 5.64 5.79 -1.93
CA VAL A 60 5.74 6.75 -0.82
C VAL A 60 4.75 7.91 -1.03
N ALA A 61 4.63 8.43 -2.25
CA ALA A 61 3.68 9.48 -2.56
C ALA A 61 2.23 9.00 -2.35
N LEU A 62 1.89 7.79 -2.80
CA LEU A 62 0.56 7.22 -2.62
C LEU A 62 0.25 6.95 -1.13
N ALA A 63 1.20 6.42 -0.39
CA ALA A 63 1.05 6.20 1.04
C ALA A 63 0.86 7.51 1.80
N SER A 64 1.64 8.53 1.45
CA SER A 64 1.50 9.87 2.03
C SER A 64 0.13 10.48 1.72
N ALA A 65 -0.34 10.33 0.48
CA ALA A 65 -1.67 10.76 0.08
C ALA A 65 -2.77 10.03 0.87
N MET A 66 -2.60 8.74 1.16
CA MET A 66 -3.53 8.00 2.01
C MET A 66 -3.58 8.55 3.43
N LEU A 67 -2.45 8.98 4.00
CA LEU A 67 -2.44 9.63 5.32
C LEU A 67 -3.17 10.98 5.27
N VAL A 68 -2.88 11.79 4.26
CA VAL A 68 -3.57 13.07 4.04
C VAL A 68 -5.07 12.86 3.81
N GLY A 69 -5.46 11.74 3.23
CA GLY A 69 -6.85 11.35 3.01
C GLY A 69 -7.69 11.25 4.29
N ASN A 70 -7.05 11.09 5.45
CA ASN A 70 -7.75 11.15 6.74
C ASN A 70 -8.34 12.55 7.01
N VAL A 71 -7.77 13.58 6.40
CA VAL A 71 -8.19 14.99 6.52
C VAL A 71 -8.88 15.47 5.25
N VAL A 72 -8.45 14.96 4.10
CA VAL A 72 -9.02 15.29 2.78
C VAL A 72 -9.55 14.00 2.13
N PRO A 73 -10.78 13.55 2.49
CA PRO A 73 -11.28 12.22 2.13
C PRO A 73 -11.32 11.93 0.62
N ARG A 74 -11.51 12.95 -0.20
CA ARG A 74 -11.63 12.76 -1.66
C ARG A 74 -10.36 12.20 -2.33
N ILE A 75 -9.19 12.32 -1.70
CA ILE A 75 -7.94 11.78 -2.25
C ILE A 75 -7.69 10.34 -1.83
N THR A 76 -8.41 9.83 -0.84
CA THR A 76 -8.22 8.48 -0.28
C THR A 76 -8.42 7.39 -1.31
N ARG A 77 -9.53 7.43 -2.05
CA ARG A 77 -9.86 6.36 -3.01
C ARG A 77 -8.85 6.25 -4.14
N PRO A 78 -8.52 7.33 -4.88
CA PRO A 78 -7.52 7.22 -5.94
C PRO A 78 -6.15 6.78 -5.42
N ALA A 79 -5.72 7.28 -4.25
CA ALA A 79 -4.46 6.87 -3.65
C ALA A 79 -4.47 5.38 -3.25
N SER A 80 -5.57 4.90 -2.66
CA SER A 80 -5.73 3.51 -2.25
C SER A 80 -5.75 2.57 -3.47
N ILE A 81 -6.45 2.93 -4.53
CA ILE A 81 -6.47 2.16 -5.78
C ILE A 81 -5.08 2.11 -6.40
N GLY A 82 -4.39 3.25 -6.44
CA GLY A 82 -3.03 3.32 -6.96
C GLY A 82 -2.08 2.41 -6.19
N LEU A 83 -2.13 2.46 -4.86
CA LEU A 83 -1.29 1.58 -4.04
C LEU A 83 -1.64 0.11 -4.23
N ALA A 84 -2.93 -0.23 -4.27
CA ALA A 84 -3.37 -1.61 -4.52
C ALA A 84 -2.82 -2.12 -5.86
N ALA A 85 -2.83 -1.32 -6.91
CA ALA A 85 -2.28 -1.68 -8.22
C ALA A 85 -0.77 -1.96 -8.13
N PHE A 86 0.00 -1.14 -7.41
CA PHE A 86 1.42 -1.39 -7.18
C PHE A 86 1.66 -2.67 -6.38
N MET A 87 0.78 -3.00 -5.44
CA MET A 87 0.91 -4.24 -4.67
C MET A 87 0.60 -5.48 -5.51
N VAL A 88 -0.29 -5.38 -6.49
CA VAL A 88 -0.48 -6.44 -7.50
C VAL A 88 0.83 -6.67 -8.26
N GLY A 89 1.51 -5.61 -8.65
CA GLY A 89 2.82 -5.69 -9.29
C GLY A 89 3.86 -6.37 -8.40
N ALA A 90 3.90 -6.01 -7.12
CA ALA A 90 4.81 -6.61 -6.15
C ALA A 90 4.54 -8.11 -5.97
N ILE A 91 3.29 -8.51 -5.84
CA ILE A 91 2.88 -9.91 -5.74
C ILE A 91 3.30 -10.66 -7.02
N GLY A 92 3.06 -10.07 -8.18
CA GLY A 92 3.46 -10.64 -9.46
C GLY A 92 4.97 -10.87 -9.55
N MET A 93 5.78 -9.95 -9.02
CA MET A 93 7.24 -10.11 -9.00
C MET A 93 7.68 -11.25 -8.08
N HIS A 94 7.06 -11.41 -6.92
CA HIS A 94 7.31 -12.55 -6.04
C HIS A 94 6.98 -13.88 -6.72
N ILE A 95 5.84 -13.94 -7.40
CA ILE A 95 5.43 -15.14 -8.16
C ILE A 95 6.43 -15.44 -9.27
N LYS A 96 6.86 -14.42 -10.01
CA LYS A 96 7.88 -14.55 -11.05
C LYS A 96 9.20 -15.08 -10.51
N ALA A 97 9.60 -14.64 -9.31
CA ALA A 97 10.81 -15.09 -8.66
C ALA A 97 10.70 -16.51 -8.08
N GLY A 98 9.52 -17.11 -8.10
CA GLY A 98 9.27 -18.44 -7.55
C GLY A 98 9.17 -18.46 -6.03
N ASP A 99 8.88 -17.33 -5.40
CA ASP A 99 8.83 -17.24 -3.95
C ASP A 99 7.60 -17.97 -3.37
N PRO A 100 7.74 -18.63 -2.21
CA PRO A 100 6.60 -19.20 -1.52
C PRO A 100 5.68 -18.09 -0.97
N VAL A 101 4.41 -18.42 -0.73
CA VAL A 101 3.38 -17.48 -0.26
C VAL A 101 3.86 -16.70 0.97
N LYS A 102 4.57 -17.34 1.89
CA LYS A 102 5.09 -16.71 3.10
C LYS A 102 5.89 -15.43 2.80
N GLN A 103 6.69 -15.42 1.74
CA GLN A 103 7.55 -14.27 1.41
C GLN A 103 6.75 -13.07 0.91
N TYR A 104 5.59 -13.27 0.29
CA TYR A 104 4.76 -12.15 -0.16
C TYR A 104 3.50 -11.90 0.68
N LEU A 105 3.42 -12.48 1.90
CA LEU A 105 2.35 -12.16 2.84
C LEU A 105 2.24 -10.67 3.17
N PRO A 106 3.35 -9.93 3.41
CA PRO A 106 3.24 -8.49 3.61
C PRO A 106 2.63 -7.76 2.42
N ALA A 107 2.99 -8.13 1.19
CA ALA A 107 2.41 -7.54 -0.02
C ALA A 107 0.91 -7.84 -0.14
N LEU A 108 0.50 -9.08 0.15
CA LEU A 108 -0.92 -9.47 0.20
C LEU A 108 -1.68 -8.68 1.27
N SER A 109 -1.07 -8.47 2.44
CA SER A 109 -1.67 -7.73 3.54
C SER A 109 -1.90 -6.27 3.15
N VAL A 110 -0.90 -5.61 2.57
CA VAL A 110 -1.03 -4.22 2.12
C VAL A 110 -2.04 -4.11 0.97
N PHE A 111 -2.01 -5.05 0.02
CA PHE A 111 -3.00 -5.10 -1.04
C PHE A 111 -4.43 -5.18 -0.48
N SER A 112 -4.64 -6.06 0.49
CA SER A 112 -5.96 -6.24 1.13
C SER A 112 -6.40 -4.98 1.87
N LEU A 113 -5.51 -4.35 2.62
CA LEU A 113 -5.80 -3.12 3.36
C LEU A 113 -6.08 -1.94 2.41
N ALA A 114 -5.30 -1.80 1.35
CA ALA A 114 -5.50 -0.74 0.36
C ALA A 114 -6.82 -0.93 -0.40
N THR A 115 -7.15 -2.17 -0.77
CA THR A 115 -8.40 -2.51 -1.43
C THR A 115 -9.59 -2.25 -0.51
N LEU A 116 -9.49 -2.66 0.75
CA LEU A 116 -10.52 -2.40 1.76
C LEU A 116 -10.74 -0.89 1.95
N SER A 117 -9.65 -0.13 2.04
CA SER A 117 -9.71 1.34 2.11
C SER A 117 -10.44 1.92 0.90
N ALA A 118 -10.12 1.46 -0.30
CA ALA A 118 -10.76 1.95 -1.53
C ALA A 118 -12.26 1.66 -1.56
N ILE A 119 -12.66 0.48 -1.07
CA ILE A 119 -14.07 0.07 -1.05
C ILE A 119 -14.85 0.82 0.02
N ILE A 120 -14.34 0.86 1.26
CA ILE A 120 -15.06 1.44 2.41
C ILE A 120 -15.05 2.96 2.37
N ASN A 121 -13.94 3.57 1.96
CA ASN A 121 -13.78 5.02 1.94
C ASN A 121 -14.14 5.62 0.57
N GLY A 122 -14.85 4.88 -0.28
CA GLY A 122 -14.79 5.06 -1.71
C GLY A 122 -15.63 6.16 -2.32
N ASN A 123 -16.60 6.71 -1.63
CA ASN A 123 -17.52 7.67 -2.26
C ASN A 123 -17.28 9.10 -1.75
N PRO A 124 -16.60 9.97 -2.55
CA PRO A 124 -16.36 11.36 -2.14
C PRO A 124 -17.63 12.19 -2.03
N ASN A 125 -18.76 11.70 -2.58
CA ASN A 125 -20.07 12.37 -2.53
C ASN A 125 -20.96 11.80 -1.42
N GLU A 126 -20.48 10.84 -0.65
CA GLU A 126 -21.22 10.29 0.47
C GLU A 126 -21.20 11.28 1.64
N PRO A 127 -22.37 11.60 2.24
CA PRO A 127 -22.39 12.48 3.40
C PRO A 127 -21.55 11.93 4.53
N ALA A 128 -20.95 12.81 5.33
CA ALA A 128 -20.24 12.38 6.52
C ALA A 128 -21.18 11.55 7.42
N ALA A 129 -20.63 10.57 8.15
CA ALA A 129 -21.43 9.66 9.00
C ALA A 129 -22.39 10.40 9.95
N THR A 130 -21.97 11.58 10.42
CA THR A 130 -22.81 12.46 11.28
C THR A 130 -24.04 13.03 10.57
N GLU A 131 -23.93 13.31 9.27
CA GLU A 131 -25.05 13.81 8.48
C GLU A 131 -26.03 12.69 8.14
N GLN A 132 -25.52 11.48 7.88
CA GLN A 132 -26.36 10.30 7.65
C GLN A 132 -27.17 9.95 8.88
N GLU A 133 -26.58 10.07 10.06
CA GLU A 133 -27.26 9.77 11.34
C GLU A 133 -28.37 10.79 11.62
N THR A 134 -28.15 12.06 11.29
CA THR A 134 -29.18 13.10 11.44
C THR A 134 -30.29 12.99 10.39
N LEU A 135 -29.98 12.54 9.18
CA LEU A 135 -30.96 12.36 8.11
C LEU A 135 -31.81 11.09 8.26
N SER A 136 -31.35 10.11 9.04
CA SER A 136 -32.08 8.86 9.30
C SER A 136 -33.07 8.95 10.47
N VAL A 137 -33.09 10.07 11.18
CA VAL A 137 -33.99 10.39 12.27
C VAL A 137 -35.14 11.28 11.78
#